data_071e398fa9a82b66378679e9a3ed37fb
#
_entry.id   071e398fa9a82b66378679e9a3ed37fb
#
_cell.length_a   1.000
_cell.length_b   1.000
_cell.length_c   1.000
_cell.angle_alpha   90.00
_cell.angle_beta   90.00
_cell.angle_gamma   90.00
#
_symmetry.space_group_name_H-M   'P 1'
#
loop_
_entity.id
_entity.type
_entity.pdbx_description
1 polymer ?
#
loop_
_entity_poly.entity_id
_entity_poly.type
_entity_poly.pdbx_seq_one_letter_code
_entity_poly.pdbx_strand_id
1 'polypeptide(L)'
;MTKIFIHLGAPKAASSSFQYFFHFNEKINFLGIIRDHHKYKFSKEYNSDFHSYCRHKNNYYNKAKKIKKKLLKNKINLISDEDFFTSQFANFKKKIQRIIKIFPNCEFIVVLRHPIETIRSWHDFDLRRFQGTPIDIIQYLKLNHKEITIDLLNYKKRINYFKKLKKNKFHIIDFNVVKKKQIIQILEKIFNTKLYTEEKNNIFE
;
A
#
# COMPACT_ATOMS: atom_id res chain seq x y z
N MET A 1 20.96 10.44 -6.42
CA MET A 1 19.71 10.73 -5.66
C MET A 1 19.24 9.48 -4.95
N THR A 2 18.78 9.56 -3.72
CA THR A 2 18.27 8.43 -2.95
C THR A 2 16.91 8.02 -3.53
N LYS A 3 16.78 6.77 -3.97
CA LYS A 3 15.55 6.24 -4.56
C LYS A 3 14.53 5.94 -3.47
N ILE A 4 13.27 6.30 -3.70
CA ILE A 4 12.18 6.14 -2.74
C ILE A 4 11.01 5.48 -3.42
N PHE A 5 10.49 4.43 -2.79
CA PHE A 5 9.31 3.72 -3.22
C PHE A 5 8.15 3.97 -2.24
N ILE A 6 6.97 4.13 -2.80
CA ILE A 6 5.72 4.28 -2.06
C ILE A 6 4.82 3.10 -2.38
N HIS A 7 4.65 2.20 -1.43
CA HIS A 7 3.70 1.10 -1.55
C HIS A 7 2.31 1.58 -1.15
N LEU A 8 1.40 1.53 -2.09
CA LEU A 8 0.00 1.89 -1.92
C LEU A 8 -0.77 0.61 -1.57
N GLY A 9 -1.19 0.47 -0.35
CA GLY A 9 -1.91 -0.70 0.11
C GLY A 9 -3.32 -0.77 -0.46
N ALA A 10 -3.49 -1.40 -1.62
CA ALA A 10 -4.82 -1.67 -2.13
C ALA A 10 -5.53 -2.71 -1.23
N PRO A 11 -6.86 -2.59 -1.06
CA PRO A 11 -7.57 -3.43 -0.12
C PRO A 11 -7.55 -4.90 -0.55
N LYS A 12 -7.38 -5.79 0.42
CA LYS A 12 -7.39 -7.26 0.24
C LYS A 12 -6.41 -7.78 -0.82
N ALA A 13 -5.31 -7.05 -1.04
CA ALA A 13 -4.24 -7.38 -1.97
C ALA A 13 -2.92 -7.71 -1.26
N ALA A 14 -2.99 -8.43 -0.13
CA ALA A 14 -1.86 -8.86 0.70
C ALA A 14 -0.98 -7.73 1.25
N SER A 15 -1.51 -6.52 1.43
CA SER A 15 -0.72 -5.38 1.92
C SER A 15 -0.01 -5.67 3.24
N SER A 16 -0.64 -6.43 4.16
CA SER A 16 -0.03 -6.82 5.44
C SER A 16 1.18 -7.74 5.25
N SER A 17 1.09 -8.73 4.36
CA SER A 17 2.21 -9.63 4.03
C SER A 17 3.37 -8.86 3.39
N PHE A 18 3.07 -7.91 2.49
CA PHE A 18 4.08 -7.01 1.92
C PHE A 18 4.75 -6.15 2.98
N GLN A 19 3.99 -5.55 3.88
CA GLN A 19 4.52 -4.72 4.95
C GLN A 19 5.44 -5.53 5.87
N TYR A 20 5.03 -6.74 6.21
CA TYR A 20 5.84 -7.66 6.99
C TYR A 20 7.15 -8.02 6.26
N PHE A 21 7.07 -8.44 5.00
CA PHE A 21 8.24 -8.75 4.18
C PHE A 21 9.20 -7.56 4.09
N PHE A 22 8.69 -6.37 3.80
CA PHE A 22 9.52 -5.16 3.69
C PHE A 22 10.20 -4.80 5.01
N HIS A 23 9.54 -5.01 6.13
CA HIS A 23 10.09 -4.69 7.44
C HIS A 23 11.28 -5.56 7.81
N PHE A 24 11.20 -6.86 7.52
CA PHE A 24 12.25 -7.82 7.89
C PHE A 24 13.36 -7.97 6.84
N ASN A 25 13.24 -7.30 5.69
CA ASN A 25 14.27 -7.37 4.67
C ASN A 25 15.37 -6.33 4.93
N GLU A 26 16.60 -6.81 5.17
CA GLU A 26 17.75 -5.97 5.51
C GLU A 26 18.14 -4.96 4.42
N LYS A 27 17.82 -5.24 3.16
CA LYS A 27 18.09 -4.33 2.05
C LYS A 27 17.11 -3.15 2.01
N ILE A 28 16.03 -3.23 2.80
CA ILE A 28 14.96 -2.24 2.80
C ILE A 28 15.02 -1.40 4.08
N ASN A 29 15.06 -0.09 3.92
CA ASN A 29 14.77 0.86 4.97
C ASN A 29 13.26 1.11 4.99
N PHE A 30 12.55 0.34 5.82
CA PHE A 30 11.09 0.37 5.87
C PHE A 30 10.61 1.50 6.80
N LEU A 31 9.83 2.41 6.25
CA LEU A 31 9.34 3.62 6.90
C LEU A 31 7.81 3.62 7.11
N GLY A 32 7.20 2.44 7.00
CA GLY A 32 5.76 2.27 7.00
C GLY A 32 5.19 1.69 8.29
N ILE A 33 3.93 1.26 8.18
CA ILE A 33 3.18 0.58 9.23
C ILE A 33 3.31 -0.92 9.00
N ILE A 34 3.50 -1.67 10.08
CA ILE A 34 3.48 -3.14 10.07
C ILE A 34 2.14 -3.56 10.64
N ARG A 35 1.43 -4.39 9.91
CA ARG A 35 0.22 -5.02 10.39
C ARG A 35 0.54 -6.45 10.84
N ASP A 36 0.66 -6.65 12.13
CA ASP A 36 0.68 -7.98 12.72
C ASP A 36 -0.76 -8.46 12.93
N HIS A 37 -1.01 -9.79 12.97
CA HIS A 37 -2.35 -10.40 12.98
C HIS A 37 -3.32 -9.80 14.00
N HIS A 38 -2.83 -9.17 15.07
CA HIS A 38 -3.67 -8.58 16.13
C HIS A 38 -3.30 -7.15 16.53
N LYS A 39 -2.17 -6.58 16.10
CA LYS A 39 -1.73 -5.25 16.52
C LYS A 39 -1.03 -4.49 15.39
N TYR A 40 -1.31 -3.19 15.30
CA TYR A 40 -0.52 -2.29 14.48
C TYR A 40 0.80 -1.99 15.18
N LYS A 41 1.91 -2.26 14.50
CA LYS A 41 3.23 -1.83 14.92
C LYS A 41 3.76 -0.81 13.92
N PHE A 42 4.55 0.11 14.42
CA PHE A 42 5.23 1.07 13.55
C PHE A 42 6.69 0.64 13.38
N SER A 43 7.23 0.81 12.18
CA SER A 43 8.67 0.65 11.98
C SER A 43 9.43 1.65 12.85
N LYS A 44 10.69 1.36 13.21
CA LYS A 44 11.56 2.28 13.96
C LYS A 44 11.62 3.65 13.28
N GLU A 45 11.59 3.65 11.97
CA GLU A 45 11.71 4.84 11.12
C GLU A 45 10.37 5.45 10.72
N TYR A 46 9.26 4.96 11.27
CA TYR A 46 7.94 5.52 11.03
C TYR A 46 7.87 7.00 11.38
N ASN A 47 7.25 7.79 10.52
CA ASN A 47 7.04 9.21 10.75
C ASN A 47 5.54 9.55 10.74
N SER A 48 4.96 9.68 11.92
CA SER A 48 3.54 9.98 12.09
C SER A 48 3.12 11.31 11.45
N ASP A 49 4.00 12.31 11.46
CA ASP A 49 3.72 13.61 10.85
C ASP A 49 3.61 13.50 9.32
N PHE A 50 4.44 12.66 8.70
CA PHE A 50 4.34 12.40 7.25
C PHE A 50 3.01 11.73 6.90
N HIS A 51 2.64 10.66 7.62
CA HIS A 51 1.38 9.96 7.38
C HIS A 51 0.17 10.87 7.65
N SER A 52 0.20 11.65 8.72
CA SER A 52 -0.84 12.64 9.04
C SER A 52 -0.96 13.72 7.97
N TYR A 53 0.16 14.22 7.45
CA TYR A 53 0.17 15.15 6.33
C TYR A 53 -0.46 14.56 5.08
N CYS A 54 -0.09 13.34 4.72
CA CYS A 54 -0.64 12.67 3.54
C CYS A 54 -2.14 12.43 3.67
N ARG A 55 -2.60 12.01 4.86
CA ARG A 55 -4.01 11.68 5.10
C ARG A 55 -4.92 12.91 5.19
N HIS A 56 -4.57 13.91 6.02
CA HIS A 56 -5.58 14.87 6.48
C HIS A 56 -5.19 16.34 6.55
N LYS A 57 -3.91 16.73 6.73
CA LYS A 57 -3.63 18.09 7.24
C LYS A 57 -2.44 18.78 6.57
N ASN A 58 -2.72 19.92 5.94
CA ASN A 58 -1.68 20.80 5.37
C ASN A 58 -0.70 21.35 6.42
N ASN A 59 -1.15 21.53 7.67
CA ASN A 59 -0.36 22.09 8.77
C ASN A 59 0.88 21.25 9.15
N TYR A 60 0.92 19.98 8.74
CA TYR A 60 2.03 19.07 9.03
C TYR A 60 3.17 19.10 8.00
N TYR A 61 3.10 19.93 6.96
CA TYR A 61 4.06 19.88 5.85
C TYR A 61 5.52 20.00 6.32
N ASN A 62 5.84 21.00 7.15
CA ASN A 62 7.20 21.21 7.63
C ASN A 62 7.69 20.07 8.54
N LYS A 63 6.80 19.51 9.37
CA LYS A 63 7.10 18.35 10.20
C LYS A 63 7.27 17.10 9.35
N ALA A 64 6.41 16.90 8.34
CA ALA A 64 6.45 15.77 7.41
C ALA A 64 7.77 15.70 6.63
N LYS A 65 8.36 16.82 6.26
CA LYS A 65 9.68 16.86 5.59
C LYS A 65 10.80 16.20 6.39
N LYS A 66 10.67 16.09 7.70
CA LYS A 66 11.68 15.45 8.56
C LYS A 66 11.91 13.99 8.22
N ILE A 67 10.95 13.32 7.58
CA ILE A 67 11.10 11.93 7.09
C ILE A 67 12.29 11.78 6.14
N LYS A 68 12.68 12.85 5.41
CA LYS A 68 13.85 12.83 4.54
C LYS A 68 15.15 12.54 5.28
N LYS A 69 15.24 12.90 6.57
CA LYS A 69 16.42 12.63 7.41
C LYS A 69 16.58 11.15 7.75
N LYS A 70 15.51 10.38 7.59
CA LYS A 70 15.47 8.93 7.87
C LYS A 70 15.81 8.06 6.65
N LEU A 71 16.07 8.69 5.49
CA LEU A 71 16.43 7.99 4.28
C LEU A 71 17.89 7.54 4.32
N LEU A 72 18.12 6.29 3.95
CA LEU A 72 19.45 5.68 3.88
C LEU A 72 19.91 5.59 2.43
N LYS A 73 21.15 6.02 2.15
CA LYS A 73 21.70 6.05 0.78
C LYS A 73 21.97 4.66 0.21
N ASN A 74 22.32 3.73 1.07
CA ASN A 74 22.70 2.36 0.73
C ASN A 74 21.55 1.34 0.83
N LYS A 75 20.33 1.79 1.07
CA LYS A 75 19.15 0.93 1.18
C LYS A 75 18.03 1.39 0.24
N ILE A 76 17.13 0.45 -0.07
CA ILE A 76 15.86 0.74 -0.69
C ILE A 76 14.97 1.44 0.34
N ASN A 77 14.66 2.71 0.14
CA ASN A 77 13.77 3.42 1.05
C ASN A 77 12.31 3.17 0.62
N LEU A 78 11.53 2.58 1.49
CA LEU A 78 10.16 2.19 1.19
C LEU A 78 9.19 2.66 2.27
N ILE A 79 8.19 3.43 1.85
CA ILE A 79 7.09 3.89 2.69
C ILE A 79 5.84 3.10 2.29
N SER A 80 5.14 2.52 3.26
CA SER A 80 3.91 1.77 3.00
C SER A 80 2.81 2.18 3.96
N ASP A 81 1.62 2.43 3.41
CA ASP A 81 0.42 2.67 4.18
C ASP A 81 -0.82 2.31 3.33
N GLU A 82 -1.70 1.48 3.90
CA GLU A 82 -2.96 1.11 3.23
C GLU A 82 -3.87 2.31 2.99
N ASP A 83 -3.87 3.29 3.89
CA ASP A 83 -4.68 4.48 3.76
C ASP A 83 -4.30 5.37 2.57
N PHE A 84 -3.15 5.17 1.98
CA PHE A 84 -2.79 5.92 0.76
C PHE A 84 -3.68 5.56 -0.42
N PHE A 85 -4.15 4.32 -0.49
CA PHE A 85 -5.04 3.87 -1.55
C PHE A 85 -6.52 3.91 -1.14
N THR A 86 -6.83 3.59 0.12
CA THR A 86 -8.19 3.40 0.64
C THR A 86 -8.91 4.72 0.90
N SER A 87 -9.38 5.38 -0.13
CA SER A 87 -10.21 6.59 0.00
C SER A 87 -10.93 6.89 -1.30
N GLN A 88 -11.98 7.71 -1.24
CA GLN A 88 -12.60 8.26 -2.43
C GLN A 88 -11.56 8.93 -3.35
N PHE A 89 -11.79 8.91 -4.65
CA PHE A 89 -10.81 9.32 -5.65
C PHE A 89 -10.30 10.76 -5.47
N ALA A 90 -11.16 11.67 -5.04
CA ALA A 90 -10.75 13.06 -4.77
C ALA A 90 -9.69 13.14 -3.65
N ASN A 91 -9.91 12.41 -2.56
CA ASN A 91 -8.98 12.33 -1.44
C ASN A 91 -7.72 11.56 -1.80
N PHE A 92 -7.85 10.48 -2.57
CA PHE A 92 -6.72 9.75 -3.14
C PHE A 92 -5.78 10.67 -3.93
N LYS A 93 -6.31 11.47 -4.86
CA LYS A 93 -5.50 12.46 -5.59
C LYS A 93 -4.76 13.41 -4.66
N LYS A 94 -5.44 13.96 -3.66
CA LYS A 94 -4.82 14.87 -2.67
C LYS A 94 -3.68 14.18 -1.91
N LYS A 95 -3.87 12.90 -1.51
CA LYS A 95 -2.83 12.12 -0.83
C LYS A 95 -1.59 11.95 -1.72
N ILE A 96 -1.79 11.53 -2.97
CA ILE A 96 -0.69 11.35 -3.93
C ILE A 96 0.04 12.67 -4.20
N GLN A 97 -0.67 13.78 -4.40
CA GLN A 97 -0.07 15.10 -4.57
C GLN A 97 0.78 15.53 -3.36
N ARG A 98 0.31 15.25 -2.15
CA ARG A 98 1.07 15.54 -0.92
C ARG A 98 2.34 14.69 -0.82
N ILE A 99 2.27 13.41 -1.17
CA ILE A 99 3.44 12.53 -1.24
C ILE A 99 4.46 13.10 -2.24
N ILE A 100 4.04 13.44 -3.45
CA ILE A 100 4.90 13.99 -4.51
C ILE A 100 5.49 15.34 -4.06
N LYS A 101 4.75 16.17 -3.33
CA LYS A 101 5.29 17.44 -2.80
C LYS A 101 6.48 17.23 -1.86
N ILE A 102 6.50 16.13 -1.10
CA ILE A 102 7.65 15.76 -0.26
C ILE A 102 8.72 15.04 -1.10
N PHE A 103 8.31 14.11 -1.96
CA PHE A 103 9.19 13.24 -2.75
C PHE A 103 8.88 13.34 -4.25
N PRO A 104 9.37 14.36 -4.95
CA PRO A 104 9.01 14.63 -6.36
C PRO A 104 9.33 13.47 -7.31
N ASN A 105 10.37 12.69 -7.02
CA ASN A 105 10.86 11.61 -7.88
C ASN A 105 10.63 10.22 -7.27
N CYS A 106 9.61 10.06 -6.42
CA CYS A 106 9.29 8.74 -5.88
C CYS A 106 8.67 7.83 -6.95
N GLU A 107 8.84 6.52 -6.76
CA GLU A 107 8.17 5.50 -7.56
C GLU A 107 7.04 4.88 -6.73
N PHE A 108 5.90 4.64 -7.36
CA PHE A 108 4.75 4.04 -6.70
C PHE A 108 4.63 2.56 -7.04
N ILE A 109 4.30 1.74 -6.04
CA ILE A 109 4.01 0.32 -6.19
C ILE A 109 2.60 0.07 -5.68
N VAL A 110 1.79 -0.63 -6.46
CA VAL A 110 0.48 -1.10 -6.03
C VAL A 110 0.26 -2.53 -6.50
N VAL A 111 -0.27 -3.35 -5.60
CA VAL A 111 -0.77 -4.68 -5.94
C VAL A 111 -2.27 -4.56 -6.11
N LEU A 112 -2.79 -4.99 -7.25
CA LEU A 112 -4.23 -4.94 -7.55
C LEU A 112 -4.80 -6.35 -7.62
N ARG A 113 -5.87 -6.57 -6.90
CA ARG A 113 -6.66 -7.80 -6.92
C ARG A 113 -7.92 -7.57 -7.75
N HIS A 114 -8.38 -8.61 -8.46
CA HIS A 114 -9.63 -8.51 -9.22
C HIS A 114 -10.78 -7.97 -8.35
N PRO A 115 -11.57 -7.00 -8.81
CA PRO A 115 -12.59 -6.35 -7.98
C PRO A 115 -13.59 -7.32 -7.33
N ILE A 116 -14.06 -8.32 -8.07
CA ILE A 116 -14.99 -9.34 -7.54
C ILE A 116 -14.31 -10.16 -6.42
N GLU A 117 -13.07 -10.56 -6.60
CA GLU A 117 -12.33 -11.29 -5.56
C GLU A 117 -12.06 -10.39 -4.33
N THR A 118 -11.87 -9.10 -4.53
CA THR A 118 -11.73 -8.14 -3.42
C THR A 118 -13.02 -8.06 -2.62
N ILE A 119 -14.17 -7.95 -3.28
CA ILE A 119 -15.49 -7.92 -2.63
C ILE A 119 -15.73 -9.20 -1.84
N ARG A 120 -15.49 -10.37 -2.46
CA ARG A 120 -15.61 -11.67 -1.77
C ARG A 120 -14.75 -11.72 -0.51
N SER A 121 -13.49 -11.29 -0.63
CA SER A 121 -12.58 -11.29 0.51
C SER A 121 -12.97 -10.28 1.61
N TRP A 122 -13.65 -9.20 1.29
CA TRP A 122 -14.25 -8.30 2.30
C TRP A 122 -15.44 -8.97 2.99
N HIS A 123 -16.35 -9.52 2.20
CA HIS A 123 -17.50 -10.24 2.73
C HIS A 123 -17.07 -11.34 3.71
N ASP A 124 -16.15 -12.21 3.31
CA ASP A 124 -15.61 -13.28 4.17
C ASP A 124 -14.93 -12.74 5.44
N PHE A 125 -14.24 -11.61 5.33
CA PHE A 125 -13.57 -10.98 6.47
C PHE A 125 -14.59 -10.41 7.46
N ASP A 126 -15.62 -9.75 6.97
CA ASP A 126 -16.64 -9.14 7.81
C ASP A 126 -17.51 -10.21 8.48
N LEU A 127 -17.86 -11.29 7.79
CA LEU A 127 -18.55 -12.44 8.37
C LEU A 127 -17.78 -13.03 9.56
N ARG A 128 -16.46 -13.24 9.40
CA ARG A 128 -15.63 -13.77 10.49
C ARG A 128 -15.48 -12.82 11.66
N ARG A 129 -15.40 -11.51 11.38
CA ARG A 129 -15.15 -10.49 12.41
C ARG A 129 -16.36 -10.17 13.26
N PHE A 130 -17.52 -10.13 12.66
CA PHE A 130 -18.72 -9.63 13.32
C PHE A 130 -19.63 -10.74 13.84
N GLN A 131 -19.30 -12.02 13.62
CA GLN A 131 -20.09 -13.17 14.03
C GLN A 131 -21.59 -13.01 13.70
N GLY A 132 -21.89 -12.23 12.66
CA GLY A 132 -23.24 -11.88 12.26
C GLY A 132 -23.92 -13.02 11.51
N THR A 133 -25.22 -12.89 11.33
CA THR A 133 -25.99 -13.79 10.47
C THR A 133 -25.39 -13.79 9.07
N PRO A 134 -25.08 -14.95 8.49
CA PRO A 134 -24.58 -15.03 7.14
C PRO A 134 -25.58 -14.35 6.18
N ILE A 135 -25.16 -13.28 5.58
CA ILE A 135 -25.92 -12.63 4.49
C ILE A 135 -25.27 -12.98 3.17
N ASP A 136 -26.05 -13.17 2.13
CA ASP A 136 -25.48 -13.40 0.82
C ASP A 136 -24.71 -12.17 0.30
N ILE A 137 -23.83 -12.39 -0.67
CA ILE A 137 -22.95 -11.32 -1.16
C ILE A 137 -23.72 -10.17 -1.81
N ILE A 138 -24.92 -10.40 -2.31
CA ILE A 138 -25.75 -9.37 -2.93
C ILE A 138 -26.36 -8.48 -1.84
N GLN A 139 -26.86 -9.09 -0.76
CA GLN A 139 -27.34 -8.35 0.40
C GLN A 139 -26.21 -7.58 1.06
N TYR A 140 -25.04 -8.19 1.22
CA TYR A 140 -23.83 -7.53 1.73
C TYR A 140 -23.48 -6.29 0.90
N LEU A 141 -23.49 -6.39 -0.43
CA LEU A 141 -23.26 -5.27 -1.31
C LEU A 141 -24.33 -4.18 -1.15
N LYS A 142 -25.59 -4.53 -1.03
CA LYS A 142 -26.67 -3.57 -0.82
C LYS A 142 -26.53 -2.80 0.50
N LEU A 143 -26.04 -3.43 1.55
CA LEU A 143 -25.87 -2.82 2.86
C LEU A 143 -24.59 -1.97 2.98
N ASN A 144 -23.50 -2.42 2.35
CA ASN A 144 -22.18 -1.83 2.56
C ASN A 144 -21.62 -1.04 1.37
N HIS A 145 -22.44 -0.96 0.25
CA HIS A 145 -21.92 -0.47 -0.97
C HIS A 145 -21.98 0.96 -1.21
N LYS A 146 -22.29 1.69 -0.24
CA LYS A 146 -22.24 3.13 -0.43
C LYS A 146 -20.99 3.50 -1.22
N GLU A 147 -21.17 4.37 -2.16
CA GLU A 147 -20.26 5.01 -3.13
C GLU A 147 -18.75 4.81 -2.95
N ILE A 148 -18.28 4.62 -1.72
CA ILE A 148 -16.86 4.44 -1.37
C ILE A 148 -16.29 3.14 -1.96
N THR A 149 -17.04 2.04 -1.88
CA THR A 149 -16.57 0.73 -2.34
C THR A 149 -16.42 0.68 -3.85
N ILE A 150 -17.41 1.22 -4.57
CA ILE A 150 -17.40 1.25 -6.04
C ILE A 150 -16.28 2.17 -6.54
N ASP A 151 -16.13 3.37 -5.96
CA ASP A 151 -15.04 4.28 -6.34
C ASP A 151 -13.66 3.68 -6.01
N LEU A 152 -13.54 2.95 -4.90
CA LEU A 152 -12.30 2.31 -4.49
C LEU A 152 -11.87 1.22 -5.47
N LEU A 153 -12.80 0.44 -5.99
CA LEU A 153 -12.58 -0.63 -6.95
C LEU A 153 -12.45 -0.15 -8.40
N ASN A 154 -12.71 1.14 -8.66
CA ASN A 154 -12.49 1.73 -9.97
C ASN A 154 -11.00 1.98 -10.22
N TYR A 155 -10.24 0.90 -10.39
CA TYR A 155 -8.80 0.95 -10.61
C TYR A 155 -8.43 1.72 -11.88
N LYS A 156 -9.23 1.64 -12.94
CA LYS A 156 -9.00 2.35 -14.20
C LYS A 156 -8.85 3.86 -13.98
N LYS A 157 -9.71 4.44 -13.14
CA LYS A 157 -9.67 5.88 -12.81
C LYS A 157 -8.36 6.26 -12.10
N ARG A 158 -7.88 5.41 -11.16
CA ARG A 158 -6.63 5.61 -10.43
C ARG A 158 -5.41 5.42 -11.30
N ILE A 159 -5.38 4.37 -12.11
CA ILE A 159 -4.30 4.08 -13.06
C ILE A 159 -4.16 5.23 -14.06
N ASN A 160 -5.28 5.72 -14.61
CA ASN A 160 -5.26 6.84 -15.55
C ASN A 160 -4.75 8.13 -14.89
N TYR A 161 -4.98 8.33 -13.61
CA TYR A 161 -4.38 9.44 -12.88
C TYR A 161 -2.86 9.29 -12.80
N PHE A 162 -2.32 8.11 -12.46
CA PHE A 162 -0.87 7.89 -12.42
C PHE A 162 -0.22 8.05 -13.78
N LYS A 163 -0.84 7.60 -14.87
CA LYS A 163 -0.32 7.81 -16.23
C LYS A 163 -0.10 9.29 -16.58
N LYS A 164 -0.82 10.20 -15.93
CA LYS A 164 -0.63 11.65 -16.11
C LYS A 164 0.55 12.22 -15.31
N LEU A 165 1.08 11.46 -14.34
CA LEU A 165 2.21 11.87 -13.51
C LEU A 165 3.54 11.52 -14.21
N LYS A 166 3.90 12.27 -15.23
CA LYS A 166 5.04 11.99 -16.13
C LYS A 166 6.40 11.78 -15.45
N LYS A 167 6.61 12.37 -14.27
CA LYS A 167 7.89 12.31 -13.53
C LYS A 167 7.98 11.13 -12.57
N ASN A 168 6.88 10.45 -12.27
CA ASN A 168 6.81 9.38 -11.29
C ASN A 168 6.55 8.06 -11.99
N LYS A 169 7.37 7.05 -11.75
CA LYS A 169 7.10 5.69 -12.21
C LYS A 169 6.01 5.06 -11.36
N PHE A 170 5.17 4.27 -11.99
CA PHE A 170 4.08 3.55 -11.36
C PHE A 170 4.12 2.08 -11.75
N HIS A 171 4.32 1.22 -10.75
CA HIS A 171 4.41 -0.22 -10.91
C HIS A 171 3.11 -0.87 -10.45
N ILE A 172 2.42 -1.51 -11.37
CA ILE A 172 1.21 -2.29 -11.09
C ILE A 172 1.61 -3.75 -11.05
N ILE A 173 1.23 -4.43 -9.98
CA ILE A 173 1.46 -5.86 -9.78
C ILE A 173 0.09 -6.53 -9.71
N ASP A 174 -0.12 -7.57 -10.52
CA ASP A 174 -1.29 -8.41 -10.43
C ASP A 174 -1.21 -9.29 -9.18
N PHE A 175 -2.27 -9.33 -8.39
CA PHE A 175 -2.34 -10.17 -7.20
C PHE A 175 -2.13 -11.67 -7.49
N ASN A 176 -2.46 -12.14 -8.70
CA ASN A 176 -2.21 -13.53 -9.10
C ASN A 176 -0.74 -13.92 -9.08
N VAL A 177 0.16 -12.95 -9.27
CA VAL A 177 1.61 -13.16 -9.14
C VAL A 177 1.99 -13.43 -7.69
N VAL A 178 1.32 -12.79 -6.74
CA VAL A 178 1.53 -13.03 -5.30
C VAL A 178 1.14 -14.46 -4.95
N LYS A 179 -0.04 -14.92 -5.42
CA LYS A 179 -0.50 -16.30 -5.25
C LYS A 179 0.49 -17.33 -5.81
N LYS A 180 1.19 -17.01 -6.90
CA LYS A 180 2.17 -17.88 -7.55
C LYS A 180 3.57 -17.79 -6.94
N LYS A 181 3.74 -17.12 -5.82
CA LYS A 181 5.03 -16.89 -5.14
C LYS A 181 6.13 -16.24 -6.03
N GLN A 182 5.72 -15.59 -7.13
CA GLN A 182 6.64 -14.92 -8.07
C GLN A 182 6.93 -13.46 -7.70
N ILE A 183 6.36 -13.00 -6.62
CA ILE A 183 6.38 -11.59 -6.22
C ILE A 183 7.79 -11.07 -5.94
N ILE A 184 8.63 -11.88 -5.32
CA ILE A 184 10.00 -11.48 -4.97
C ILE A 184 10.80 -11.12 -6.22
N GLN A 185 10.74 -11.96 -7.25
CA GLN A 185 11.43 -11.72 -8.52
C GLN A 185 10.98 -10.41 -9.19
N ILE A 186 9.69 -10.08 -9.07
CA ILE A 186 9.14 -8.83 -9.59
C ILE A 186 9.63 -7.63 -8.79
N LEU A 187 9.63 -7.74 -7.45
CA LEU A 187 10.17 -6.69 -6.59
C LEU A 187 11.66 -6.47 -6.82
N GLU A 188 12.44 -7.52 -7.01
CA GLU A 188 13.86 -7.43 -7.36
C GLU A 188 14.08 -6.66 -8.67
N LYS A 189 13.26 -6.91 -9.69
CA LYS A 189 13.29 -6.15 -10.95
C LYS A 189 12.92 -4.68 -10.74
N ILE A 190 11.88 -4.39 -9.96
CA ILE A 190 11.44 -3.03 -9.65
C ILE A 190 12.53 -2.27 -8.89
N PHE A 191 13.12 -2.91 -7.88
CA PHE A 191 14.14 -2.29 -7.04
C PHE A 191 15.54 -2.30 -7.69
N ASN A 192 15.71 -3.10 -8.73
CA ASN A 192 17.02 -3.38 -9.34
C ASN A 192 18.05 -3.86 -8.30
N THR A 193 17.65 -4.78 -7.43
CA THR A 193 18.43 -5.27 -6.30
C THR A 193 17.94 -6.65 -5.91
N LYS A 194 18.88 -7.57 -5.65
CA LYS A 194 18.55 -8.87 -5.07
C LYS A 194 18.05 -8.70 -3.64
N LEU A 195 16.91 -9.31 -3.34
CA LEU A 195 16.30 -9.31 -2.01
C LEU A 195 16.67 -10.62 -1.29
N TYR A 196 17.01 -10.52 -0.01
CA TYR A 196 17.27 -11.73 0.78
C TYR A 196 15.96 -12.42 1.11
N THR A 197 15.96 -13.75 0.91
CA THR A 197 14.80 -14.62 1.16
C THR A 197 15.08 -15.66 2.22
N GLU A 198 16.11 -15.46 3.06
CA GLU A 198 16.42 -16.43 4.10
C GLU A 198 15.19 -16.72 4.96
N GLU A 199 14.76 -17.97 4.96
CA GLU A 199 13.81 -18.66 5.85
C GLU A 199 12.33 -18.30 5.83
N LYS A 200 11.83 -17.35 5.02
CA LYS A 200 10.41 -16.97 5.09
C LYS A 200 9.66 -17.08 3.76
N ASN A 201 9.82 -18.24 3.09
CA ASN A 201 9.02 -18.55 1.89
C ASN A 201 7.50 -18.58 2.13
N ASN A 202 7.06 -18.51 3.40
CA ASN A 202 5.65 -18.61 3.81
C ASN A 202 5.00 -17.27 4.12
N ILE A 203 5.68 -16.14 3.89
CA ILE A 203 5.12 -14.81 4.20
C ILE A 203 3.88 -14.50 3.34
N PHE A 204 3.77 -15.13 2.20
CA PHE A 204 2.68 -14.95 1.24
C PHE A 204 1.73 -16.17 1.17
N GLU A 205 1.81 -17.08 2.12
CA GLU A 205 0.81 -18.13 2.36
C GLU A 205 -0.30 -17.61 3.25
#